data_2ee87357289e4771248e114dce507cb4
#
_entry.id   2ee87357289e4771248e114dce507cb4
#
_cell.length_a   1.000
_cell.length_b   1.000
_cell.length_c   1.000
_cell.angle_alpha   90.00
_cell.angle_beta   90.00
_cell.angle_gamma   90.00
#
_symmetry.space_group_name_H-M   'P 1'
#
loop_
_entity.id
_entity.type
_entity.pdbx_description
1 polymer ?
#
loop_
_entity_poly.entity_id
_entity_poly.type
_entity_poly.pdbx_seq_one_letter_code
_entity_poly.pdbx_strand_id
1 'polypeptide(L)'
;MAIALWDFRSDVGQERADLRGMSVEALDGGVGKVDEVVQEPGGSFLIVDTGPWILGKKVLLPAGLVSGIDVDDEHVTVERYKDEIKNAPEFDEERRGDPTYRDALTRHYGAAEPQA
;
A
#
# COMPACT_ATOMS: atom_id res chain seq x y z
N MET A 1 8.63 16.42 -9.52
CA MET A 1 7.23 16.16 -9.85
C MET A 1 6.58 15.33 -8.76
N ALA A 2 5.41 15.72 -8.31
CA ALA A 2 4.74 15.00 -7.23
C ALA A 2 4.19 13.67 -7.73
N ILE A 3 4.35 12.62 -6.95
CA ILE A 3 3.73 11.33 -7.21
C ILE A 3 2.29 11.41 -6.71
N ALA A 4 1.33 10.93 -7.50
CA ALA A 4 -0.06 10.84 -7.07
C ALA A 4 -0.17 9.69 -6.07
N LEU A 5 -0.12 10.00 -4.80
CA LEU A 5 -0.07 8.99 -3.74
C LEU A 5 -1.26 8.03 -3.77
N TRP A 6 -2.43 8.54 -4.10
CA TRP A 6 -3.68 7.77 -4.04
C TRP A 6 -4.14 7.24 -5.39
N ASP A 7 -3.25 7.12 -6.35
CA ASP A 7 -3.54 6.52 -7.65
C ASP A 7 -2.45 5.53 -8.00
N PHE A 8 -2.83 4.43 -8.64
CA PHE A 8 -1.83 3.52 -9.20
C PHE A 8 -1.02 4.22 -10.28
N ARG A 9 0.27 3.94 -10.31
CA ARG A 9 1.14 4.44 -11.38
C ARG A 9 0.73 3.78 -12.68
N SER A 10 0.78 4.54 -13.78
CA SER A 10 0.30 4.06 -15.08
C SER A 10 1.12 2.91 -15.65
N ASP A 11 2.33 2.72 -15.18
CA ASP A 11 3.26 1.72 -15.72
C ASP A 11 3.31 0.42 -14.92
N VAL A 12 2.45 0.23 -13.92
CA VAL A 12 2.51 -0.98 -13.10
C VAL A 12 1.61 -2.11 -13.61
N GLY A 13 0.69 -1.84 -14.54
CA GLY A 13 -0.16 -2.88 -15.14
C GLY A 13 -1.30 -3.36 -14.28
N GLN A 14 -1.66 -2.61 -13.27
CA GLN A 14 -2.66 -2.99 -12.28
C GLN A 14 -4.04 -3.29 -12.88
N GLU A 15 -4.44 -2.59 -13.92
CA GLU A 15 -5.77 -2.75 -14.53
C GLU A 15 -6.00 -4.11 -15.15
N ARG A 16 -4.96 -4.91 -15.29
CA ARG A 16 -5.05 -6.23 -15.93
C ARG A 16 -4.97 -7.38 -14.93
N ALA A 17 -4.93 -7.07 -13.64
CA ALA A 17 -4.68 -8.10 -12.64
C ALA A 17 -5.61 -7.95 -11.44
N ASP A 18 -6.02 -9.10 -10.89
CA ASP A 18 -6.63 -9.14 -9.58
C ASP A 18 -5.49 -9.32 -8.58
N LEU A 19 -5.25 -8.29 -7.79
CA LEU A 19 -4.11 -8.29 -6.87
C LEU A 19 -4.36 -9.05 -5.57
N ARG A 20 -5.61 -9.40 -5.29
CA ARG A 20 -5.96 -10.07 -4.03
C ARG A 20 -5.22 -11.40 -3.90
N GLY A 21 -4.63 -11.61 -2.75
CA GLY A 21 -3.85 -12.81 -2.47
C GLY A 21 -2.40 -12.73 -2.89
N MET A 22 -2.02 -11.72 -3.66
CA MET A 22 -0.62 -11.55 -4.04
C MET A 22 0.25 -11.17 -2.84
N SER A 23 1.49 -11.63 -2.84
CA SER A 23 2.45 -11.23 -1.81
C SER A 23 2.87 -9.79 -2.00
N VAL A 24 3.02 -9.06 -0.89
CA VAL A 24 3.48 -7.67 -0.91
C VAL A 24 4.86 -7.60 -0.29
N GLU A 25 5.79 -6.99 -1.01
CA GLU A 25 7.14 -6.77 -0.49
C GLU A 25 7.48 -5.28 -0.44
N ALA A 26 8.01 -4.88 0.70
CA ALA A 26 8.65 -3.59 0.88
C ALA A 26 10.07 -3.64 0.34
N LEU A 27 10.79 -2.53 0.42
CA LEU A 27 12.19 -2.46 -0.05
C LEU A 27 13.11 -3.41 0.70
N ASP A 28 12.79 -3.76 1.94
CA ASP A 28 13.64 -4.57 2.81
C ASP A 28 12.97 -5.87 3.30
N GLY A 29 11.91 -6.31 2.64
CA GLY A 29 11.33 -7.61 2.96
C GLY A 29 9.82 -7.69 2.85
N GLY A 30 9.29 -8.87 3.12
CA GLY A 30 7.87 -9.15 2.99
C GLY A 30 7.00 -8.42 3.99
N VAL A 31 5.85 -7.95 3.52
CA VAL A 31 4.86 -7.24 4.34
C VAL A 31 3.68 -8.14 4.66
N GLY A 32 3.22 -8.91 3.68
CA GLY A 32 2.05 -9.74 3.83
C GLY A 32 1.39 -10.04 2.49
N LYS A 33 0.07 -10.14 2.49
CA LYS A 33 -0.69 -10.42 1.27
C LYS A 33 -1.82 -9.42 1.09
N VAL A 34 -2.12 -9.11 -0.16
CA VAL A 34 -3.22 -8.21 -0.50
C VAL A 34 -4.54 -8.84 -0.08
N ASP A 35 -5.27 -8.15 0.78
CA ASP A 35 -6.59 -8.58 1.24
C ASP A 35 -7.70 -7.91 0.42
N GLU A 36 -7.50 -6.64 0.07
CA GLU A 36 -8.51 -5.88 -0.66
C GLU A 36 -7.83 -4.82 -1.51
N VAL A 37 -8.42 -4.50 -2.65
CA VAL A 37 -7.99 -3.41 -3.53
C VAL A 37 -9.16 -2.47 -3.74
N VAL A 38 -8.94 -1.18 -3.52
CA VAL A 38 -9.94 -0.15 -3.82
C VAL A 38 -9.39 0.73 -4.95
N GLN A 39 -10.18 0.85 -6.01
CA GLN A 39 -9.81 1.64 -7.19
C GLN A 39 -10.80 2.78 -7.37
N GLU A 40 -10.39 3.96 -6.92
CA GLU A 40 -11.18 5.17 -7.09
C GLU A 40 -10.23 6.30 -7.48
N PRO A 41 -10.58 7.16 -8.46
CA PRO A 41 -9.72 8.28 -8.81
C PRO A 41 -9.38 9.13 -7.58
N GLY A 42 -8.10 9.31 -7.32
CA GLY A 42 -7.62 10.07 -6.18
C GLY A 42 -7.80 9.39 -4.82
N GLY A 43 -8.24 8.12 -4.81
CA GLY A 43 -8.50 7.41 -3.56
C GLY A 43 -8.25 5.91 -3.64
N SER A 44 -7.33 5.48 -4.48
CA SER A 44 -7.00 4.05 -4.64
C SER A 44 -6.00 3.60 -3.59
N PHE A 45 -6.22 2.41 -3.04
CA PHE A 45 -5.33 1.84 -2.03
C PHE A 45 -5.47 0.32 -1.94
N LEU A 46 -4.51 -0.28 -1.24
CA LEU A 46 -4.53 -1.70 -0.90
C LEU A 46 -4.72 -1.86 0.60
N ILE A 47 -5.49 -2.87 0.99
CA ILE A 47 -5.48 -3.36 2.37
C ILE A 47 -4.64 -4.62 2.36
N VAL A 48 -3.61 -4.67 3.21
CA VAL A 48 -2.67 -5.77 3.29
C VAL A 48 -2.77 -6.46 4.64
N ASP A 49 -2.98 -7.77 4.60
CA ASP A 49 -2.95 -8.61 5.79
C ASP A 49 -1.47 -8.92 6.07
N THR A 50 -0.97 -8.45 7.20
CA THR A 50 0.45 -8.58 7.53
C THR A 50 0.83 -9.95 8.05
N GLY A 51 -0.14 -10.85 8.26
CA GLY A 51 0.14 -12.19 8.74
C GLY A 51 0.92 -12.18 10.05
N PRO A 52 2.04 -12.93 10.12
CA PRO A 52 2.80 -13.01 11.37
C PRO A 52 3.67 -11.78 11.66
N TRP A 53 3.90 -10.90 10.68
CA TRP A 53 4.81 -9.75 10.88
C TRP A 53 4.25 -8.76 11.90
N ILE A 54 2.99 -8.33 11.72
CA ILE A 54 2.29 -7.55 12.74
C ILE A 54 1.04 -8.33 13.08
N LEU A 55 1.17 -9.22 14.03
CA LEU A 55 0.17 -10.23 14.34
C LEU A 55 -1.23 -9.65 14.53
N GLY A 56 -2.18 -10.13 13.75
CA GLY A 56 -3.57 -9.72 13.85
C GLY A 56 -3.87 -8.34 13.27
N LYS A 57 -2.92 -7.73 12.57
CA LYS A 57 -3.08 -6.38 12.04
C LYS A 57 -3.16 -6.37 10.53
N LYS A 58 -3.84 -5.35 10.01
CA LYS A 58 -3.84 -5.02 8.59
C LYS A 58 -3.28 -3.63 8.42
N VAL A 59 -2.74 -3.33 7.25
CA VAL A 59 -2.24 -1.99 6.93
C VAL A 59 -2.90 -1.50 5.64
N LEU A 60 -3.11 -0.20 5.56
CA LEU A 60 -3.61 0.43 4.35
C LEU A 60 -2.43 1.08 3.64
N LEU A 61 -2.20 0.69 2.38
CA LEU A 61 -1.13 1.24 1.56
C LEU A 61 -1.73 2.04 0.40
N PRO A 62 -1.49 3.35 0.34
CA PRO A 62 -1.90 4.13 -0.82
C PRO A 62 -1.34 3.54 -2.11
N ALA A 63 -2.14 3.53 -3.16
CA ALA A 63 -1.78 2.85 -4.41
C ALA A 63 -0.52 3.42 -5.08
N GLY A 64 -0.23 4.69 -4.87
CA GLY A 64 0.96 5.32 -5.43
C GLY A 64 2.28 4.76 -4.91
N LEU A 65 2.25 4.01 -3.81
CA LEU A 65 3.44 3.35 -3.27
C LEU A 65 3.83 2.11 -4.08
N VAL A 66 2.90 1.55 -4.85
CA VAL A 66 3.17 0.35 -5.65
C VAL A 66 4.10 0.72 -6.78
N SER A 67 5.28 0.11 -6.81
CA SER A 67 6.29 0.36 -7.84
C SER A 67 6.35 -0.75 -8.89
N GLY A 68 5.75 -1.91 -8.63
CA GLY A 68 5.74 -2.99 -9.59
C GLY A 68 4.74 -4.05 -9.22
N ILE A 69 4.20 -4.71 -10.24
CA ILE A 69 3.29 -5.84 -10.09
C ILE A 69 3.80 -6.94 -11.02
N ASP A 70 4.15 -8.08 -10.45
CA ASP A 70 4.56 -9.26 -11.20
C ASP A 70 3.43 -10.27 -11.12
N VAL A 71 2.64 -10.36 -12.20
CA VAL A 71 1.47 -11.21 -12.25
C VAL A 71 1.87 -12.70 -12.23
N ASP A 72 2.97 -13.04 -12.89
CA ASP A 72 3.42 -14.43 -12.98
C ASP A 72 3.87 -14.96 -11.63
N ASP A 73 4.59 -14.15 -10.84
CA ASP A 73 5.03 -14.50 -9.51
C ASP A 73 4.03 -14.12 -8.42
N GLU A 74 2.91 -13.53 -8.79
CA GLU A 74 1.87 -13.07 -7.86
C GLU A 74 2.46 -12.19 -6.76
N HIS A 75 3.13 -11.12 -7.18
CA HIS A 75 3.98 -10.33 -6.31
C HIS A 75 3.79 -8.83 -6.57
N VAL A 76 3.59 -8.08 -5.49
CA VAL A 76 3.45 -6.62 -5.53
C VAL A 76 4.60 -6.01 -4.75
N THR A 77 5.31 -5.06 -5.37
CA THR A 77 6.41 -4.35 -4.72
C THR A 77 5.97 -2.94 -4.36
N VAL A 78 6.24 -2.52 -3.13
CA VAL A 78 5.98 -1.16 -2.67
C VAL A 78 7.29 -0.46 -2.35
N GLU A 79 7.34 0.84 -2.68
CA GLU A 79 8.56 1.62 -2.60
C GLU A 79 8.69 2.30 -1.25
N ARG A 80 8.65 1.49 -0.18
CA ARG A 80 8.83 1.96 1.19
C ARG A 80 9.50 0.86 2.01
N TYR A 81 10.14 1.25 3.09
CA TYR A 81 10.74 0.30 4.04
C TYR A 81 9.69 -0.19 5.02
N LYS A 82 9.91 -1.39 5.57
CA LYS A 82 8.97 -2.01 6.51
C LYS A 82 8.71 -1.12 7.73
N ASP A 83 9.74 -0.46 8.25
CA ASP A 83 9.58 0.42 9.40
C ASP A 83 8.64 1.59 9.11
N GLU A 84 8.69 2.14 7.90
CA GLU A 84 7.76 3.20 7.51
C GLU A 84 6.31 2.71 7.52
N ILE A 85 6.11 1.49 7.02
CA ILE A 85 4.77 0.89 6.96
C ILE A 85 4.28 0.60 8.38
N LYS A 86 5.14 0.05 9.23
CA LYS A 86 4.79 -0.28 10.60
C LYS A 86 4.44 0.96 11.42
N ASN A 87 5.11 2.08 11.17
CA ASN A 87 4.92 3.31 11.91
C ASN A 87 3.83 4.22 11.34
N ALA A 88 3.16 3.81 10.28
CA ALA A 88 2.05 4.54 9.72
C ALA A 88 0.85 4.52 10.67
N PRO A 89 -0.09 5.46 10.55
CA PRO A 89 -1.33 5.42 11.32
C PRO A 89 -1.99 4.05 11.23
N GLU A 90 -2.41 3.52 12.36
CA GLU A 90 -2.97 2.19 12.44
C GLU A 90 -4.26 2.09 11.62
N PHE A 91 -4.40 1.00 10.84
CA PHE A 91 -5.59 0.80 10.04
C PHE A 91 -6.80 0.52 10.92
N ASP A 92 -7.91 1.21 10.66
CA ASP A 92 -9.19 1.02 11.31
C ASP A 92 -10.24 0.94 10.22
N GLU A 93 -10.92 -0.21 10.13
CA GLU A 93 -11.92 -0.45 9.09
C GLU A 93 -13.02 0.61 9.08
N GLU A 94 -13.40 1.11 10.24
CA GLU A 94 -14.46 2.13 10.36
C GLU A 94 -13.98 3.50 9.87
N ARG A 95 -12.68 3.72 9.82
CA ARG A 95 -12.11 5.01 9.43
C ARG A 95 -11.50 5.03 8.04
N ARG A 96 -11.61 3.96 7.28
CA ARG A 96 -10.92 3.85 6.00
C ARG A 96 -11.29 4.96 5.01
N GLY A 97 -12.51 5.50 5.11
CA GLY A 97 -12.95 6.63 4.28
C GLY A 97 -12.90 7.98 4.96
N ASP A 98 -12.42 8.03 6.21
CA ASP A 98 -12.36 9.26 6.98
C ASP A 98 -11.27 10.19 6.44
N PRO A 99 -11.61 11.45 6.07
CA PRO A 99 -10.60 12.38 5.57
C PRO A 99 -9.45 12.63 6.55
N THR A 100 -9.72 12.66 7.84
CA THR A 100 -8.67 12.88 8.85
C THR A 100 -7.66 11.74 8.85
N TYR A 101 -8.14 10.50 8.76
CA TYR A 101 -7.27 9.33 8.68
C TYR A 101 -6.47 9.34 7.38
N ARG A 102 -7.12 9.63 6.25
CA ARG A 102 -6.44 9.71 4.96
C ARG A 102 -5.40 10.83 4.92
N ASP A 103 -5.70 11.96 5.53
CA ASP A 103 -4.73 13.06 5.62
C ASP A 103 -3.52 12.66 6.45
N ALA A 104 -3.72 11.89 7.52
CA ALA A 104 -2.62 11.39 8.33
C ALA A 104 -1.72 10.45 7.52
N LEU A 105 -2.32 9.56 6.73
CA LEU A 105 -1.57 8.68 5.84
C LEU A 105 -0.82 9.47 4.76
N THR A 106 -1.46 10.48 4.20
CA THR A 106 -0.83 11.34 3.19
C THR A 106 0.39 12.04 3.78
N ARG A 107 0.28 12.56 4.99
CA ARG A 107 1.42 13.20 5.65
C ARG A 107 2.54 12.20 5.95
N HIS A 108 2.18 10.98 6.31
CA HIS A 108 3.17 9.96 6.63
C HIS A 108 3.95 9.50 5.39
N TYR A 109 3.26 9.25 4.29
CA TYR A 109 3.86 8.69 3.08
C TYR A 109 4.19 9.72 2.02
N GLY A 110 3.42 10.80 1.95
CA GLY A 110 3.47 11.72 0.81
C GLY A 110 4.64 12.68 0.81
N ALA A 111 5.25 12.91 1.95
CA ALA A 111 6.33 13.89 2.06
C ALA A 111 7.68 13.28 1.69
N ALA A 112 7.76 11.97 1.51
CA ALA A 112 9.04 11.34 1.57
C ALA A 112 9.39 10.51 0.37
N GLU A 113 10.62 10.65 -0.06
CA GLU A 113 11.35 9.59 -0.70
C GLU A 113 11.49 8.45 0.30
N PRO A 114 11.67 7.19 -0.16
CA PRO A 114 11.90 6.08 0.77
C PRO A 114 13.05 6.37 1.71
N GLN A 115 12.82 6.14 2.98
CA GLN A 115 13.84 6.37 4.02
C GLN A 115 14.43 5.04 4.46
N ALA A 116 15.73 4.97 4.46
CA ALA A 116 16.44 3.80 4.95
C ALA A 116 16.41 3.76 6.48
#